data_ff60055dbf3164a133a7b36dcb4f7964
#
_entry.id   ff60055dbf3164a133a7b36dcb4f7964
#
_cell.length_a   1.000
_cell.length_b   1.000
_cell.length_c   1.000
_cell.angle_alpha   90.00
_cell.angle_beta   90.00
_cell.angle_gamma   90.00
#
_symmetry.space_group_name_H-M   'P 1'
#
loop_
_entity.id
_entity.type
_entity.pdbx_description
1 polymer ?
#
loop_
_entity_poly.entity_id
_entity_poly.type
_entity_poly.pdbx_seq_one_letter_code
_entity_poly.pdbx_strand_id
1 'polypeptide(L)'
;MKKLENALQKIDKYGQFVMNKLVNRRSLAELQGIGQGKTVLITGASSGIGAMMARRFAYLGYDLAICARREERLNALKQDIESKYPVKASVKTLDVTDYNQIFTVFDSFVSDCKTRGKTIDKIIVNAGVGDSRVIGHGRFETNRHTAEVNFIAAIAQCEAAMKIFRQQNSGQLVVISSMSAVRGLPRHLTTYAAAKAGLANLAEGIRADMMQEKRPITVTTIYPSYIRTELNIGAKYLPFESTEEEGVEAIVEAIEAKVDEAFVPAWPWLPIGIGMKILPLKVMTKFL
;
A
#
# COMPACT_ATOMS: atom_id res chain seq x y z
N MET A 1 2.16 -20.13 -31.01
CA MET A 1 2.19 -19.78 -29.57
C MET A 1 3.56 -19.24 -29.17
N LYS A 2 4.68 -19.97 -29.18
CA LYS A 2 6.03 -19.47 -28.77
C LYS A 2 6.48 -18.13 -29.41
N LYS A 3 6.17 -17.88 -30.70
CA LYS A 3 6.53 -16.61 -31.36
C LYS A 3 5.71 -15.42 -30.81
N LEU A 4 4.46 -15.64 -30.42
CA LEU A 4 3.59 -14.62 -29.83
C LEU A 4 4.02 -14.34 -28.38
N GLU A 5 4.33 -15.38 -27.60
CA GLU A 5 4.85 -15.25 -26.24
C GLU A 5 6.17 -14.48 -26.21
N ASN A 6 7.12 -14.80 -27.11
CA ASN A 6 8.37 -14.07 -27.24
C ASN A 6 8.18 -12.59 -27.67
N ALA A 7 7.17 -12.31 -28.52
CA ALA A 7 6.86 -10.93 -28.91
C ALA A 7 6.25 -10.16 -27.72
N LEU A 8 5.33 -10.76 -26.98
CA LEU A 8 4.74 -10.16 -25.78
C LEU A 8 5.78 -9.87 -24.70
N GLN A 9 6.71 -10.82 -24.44
CA GLN A 9 7.81 -10.60 -23.51
C GLN A 9 8.75 -9.45 -23.92
N LYS A 10 9.01 -9.29 -25.24
CA LYS A 10 9.80 -8.15 -25.73
C LYS A 10 9.08 -6.82 -25.57
N ILE A 11 7.76 -6.78 -25.85
CA ILE A 11 6.94 -5.59 -25.67
C ILE A 11 6.88 -5.22 -24.18
N ASP A 12 6.71 -6.19 -23.32
CA ASP A 12 6.67 -6.00 -21.87
C ASP A 12 8.01 -5.44 -21.35
N LYS A 13 9.12 -6.06 -21.71
CA LYS A 13 10.46 -5.60 -21.33
C LYS A 13 10.79 -4.19 -21.84
N TYR A 14 10.38 -3.87 -23.07
CA TYR A 14 10.59 -2.54 -23.63
C TYR A 14 9.67 -1.50 -22.97
N GLY A 15 8.40 -1.84 -22.75
CA GLY A 15 7.45 -0.99 -22.04
C GLY A 15 7.92 -0.68 -20.63
N GLN A 16 8.41 -1.68 -19.89
CA GLN A 16 8.97 -1.50 -18.55
C GLN A 16 10.21 -0.59 -18.55
N PHE A 17 11.13 -0.77 -19.51
CA PHE A 17 12.28 0.09 -19.68
C PHE A 17 11.90 1.56 -19.95
N VAL A 18 10.95 1.80 -20.86
CA VAL A 18 10.47 3.16 -21.19
C VAL A 18 9.79 3.79 -19.97
N MET A 19 8.93 3.04 -19.26
CA MET A 19 8.22 3.56 -18.10
C MET A 19 9.15 3.84 -16.93
N ASN A 20 10.14 3.00 -16.65
CA ASN A 20 11.14 3.26 -15.62
C ASN A 20 11.93 4.53 -15.93
N LYS A 21 12.25 4.78 -17.20
CA LYS A 21 12.95 6.00 -17.64
C LYS A 21 12.07 7.25 -17.54
N LEU A 22 10.76 7.15 -17.82
CA LEU A 22 9.79 8.25 -17.69
C LEU A 22 9.49 8.57 -16.22
N VAL A 23 9.43 7.56 -15.36
CA VAL A 23 9.10 7.72 -13.94
C VAL A 23 10.32 8.16 -13.12
N ASN A 24 11.55 7.98 -13.64
CA ASN A 24 12.84 8.41 -13.07
C ASN A 24 12.97 8.15 -11.56
N ARG A 25 12.61 6.95 -11.10
CA ARG A 25 12.75 6.54 -9.69
C ARG A 25 14.11 5.91 -9.47
N ARG A 26 14.71 6.21 -8.32
CA ARG A 26 15.93 5.54 -7.86
C ARG A 26 15.59 4.11 -7.43
N SER A 27 16.44 3.16 -7.78
CA SER A 27 16.33 1.77 -7.34
C SER A 27 16.54 1.64 -5.82
N LEU A 28 16.07 0.55 -5.22
CA LEU A 28 16.30 0.29 -3.79
C LEU A 28 17.79 0.26 -3.43
N ALA A 29 18.65 -0.20 -4.33
CA ALA A 29 20.11 -0.20 -4.11
C ALA A 29 20.67 1.22 -3.99
N GLU A 30 20.20 2.16 -4.83
CA GLU A 30 20.58 3.59 -4.78
C GLU A 30 19.98 4.33 -3.58
N LEU A 31 18.93 3.76 -2.96
CA LEU A 31 18.24 4.30 -1.78
C LEU A 31 18.77 3.73 -0.47
N GLN A 32 19.71 2.78 -0.50
CA GLN A 32 20.23 2.14 0.70
C GLN A 32 20.79 3.20 1.69
N GLY A 33 20.40 3.09 2.95
CA GLY A 33 20.80 4.02 4.01
C GLY A 33 19.94 5.29 4.14
N ILE A 34 19.00 5.54 3.22
CA ILE A 34 18.12 6.74 3.28
C ILE A 34 17.24 6.77 4.53
N GLY A 35 16.99 5.60 5.12
CA GLY A 35 16.18 5.41 6.31
C GLY A 35 16.91 5.57 7.63
N GLN A 36 18.23 5.75 7.63
CA GLN A 36 19.00 5.86 8.88
C GLN A 36 18.46 6.99 9.77
N GLY A 37 18.19 6.65 11.03
CA GLY A 37 17.60 7.57 12.01
C GLY A 37 16.10 7.80 11.89
N LYS A 38 15.42 7.24 10.88
CA LYS A 38 13.99 7.40 10.60
C LYS A 38 13.19 6.18 11.00
N THR A 39 11.89 6.38 11.21
CA THR A 39 10.95 5.29 11.56
C THR A 39 9.76 5.26 10.59
N VAL A 40 9.39 4.07 10.15
CA VAL A 40 8.17 3.81 9.38
C VAL A 40 7.18 2.95 10.16
N LEU A 41 5.91 3.39 10.24
CA LEU A 41 4.81 2.61 10.79
C LEU A 41 4.04 1.94 9.65
N ILE A 42 3.79 0.62 9.76
CA ILE A 42 3.08 -0.17 8.74
C ILE A 42 1.97 -0.97 9.41
N THR A 43 0.72 -0.73 8.97
CA THR A 43 -0.42 -1.55 9.39
C THR A 43 -0.61 -2.75 8.46
N GLY A 44 -1.15 -3.86 8.99
CA GLY A 44 -1.31 -5.09 8.21
C GLY A 44 0.02 -5.76 7.84
N ALA A 45 1.05 -5.60 8.67
CA ALA A 45 2.41 -6.06 8.39
C ALA A 45 2.64 -7.57 8.63
N SER A 46 1.62 -8.35 9.00
CA SER A 46 1.81 -9.79 9.32
C SER A 46 1.89 -10.71 8.10
N SER A 47 1.67 -10.22 6.87
CA SER A 47 1.78 -11.00 5.62
C SER A 47 1.77 -10.09 4.38
N GLY A 48 2.02 -10.68 3.21
CA GLY A 48 1.89 -10.08 1.90
C GLY A 48 2.65 -8.75 1.78
N ILE A 49 2.05 -7.79 1.07
CA ILE A 49 2.68 -6.48 0.79
C ILE A 49 3.21 -5.80 2.06
N GLY A 50 2.45 -5.85 3.18
CA GLY A 50 2.86 -5.20 4.42
C GLY A 50 4.13 -5.80 5.03
N ALA A 51 4.22 -7.12 5.09
CA ALA A 51 5.41 -7.82 5.60
C ALA A 51 6.63 -7.62 4.71
N MET A 52 6.44 -7.64 3.39
CA MET A 52 7.52 -7.41 2.44
C MET A 52 7.99 -5.94 2.46
N MET A 53 7.06 -4.97 2.54
CA MET A 53 7.44 -3.56 2.74
C MET A 53 8.28 -3.37 4.01
N ALA A 54 7.92 -4.04 5.11
CA ALA A 54 8.71 -3.98 6.35
C ALA A 54 10.16 -4.43 6.12
N ARG A 55 10.38 -5.54 5.39
CA ARG A 55 11.72 -6.02 5.05
C ARG A 55 12.48 -5.03 4.15
N ARG A 56 11.81 -4.43 3.15
CA ARG A 56 12.45 -3.46 2.23
C ARG A 56 12.79 -2.15 2.95
N PHE A 57 11.93 -1.64 3.83
CA PHE A 57 12.27 -0.47 4.64
C PHE A 57 13.41 -0.74 5.63
N ALA A 58 13.46 -1.94 6.22
CA ALA A 58 14.60 -2.35 7.04
C ALA A 58 15.91 -2.39 6.24
N TYR A 59 15.90 -2.93 5.00
CA TYR A 59 17.03 -2.88 4.07
C TYR A 59 17.49 -1.44 3.79
N LEU A 60 16.56 -0.50 3.69
CA LEU A 60 16.86 0.94 3.54
C LEU A 60 17.35 1.62 4.83
N GLY A 61 17.36 0.91 5.95
CA GLY A 61 17.86 1.41 7.25
C GLY A 61 16.83 2.08 8.14
N TYR A 62 15.52 1.94 7.84
CA TYR A 62 14.46 2.44 8.72
C TYR A 62 14.27 1.56 9.96
N ASP A 63 14.06 2.18 11.11
CA ASP A 63 13.40 1.52 12.23
C ASP A 63 11.92 1.28 11.90
N LEU A 64 11.35 0.22 12.46
CA LEU A 64 10.01 -0.22 12.14
C LEU A 64 9.07 -0.14 13.35
N ALA A 65 7.84 0.34 13.10
CA ALA A 65 6.68 0.19 13.95
C ALA A 65 5.66 -0.65 13.15
N ILE A 66 5.50 -1.92 13.49
CA ILE A 66 4.66 -2.84 12.72
C ILE A 66 3.49 -3.36 13.55
N CYS A 67 2.30 -3.35 12.96
CA CYS A 67 1.11 -3.84 13.64
C CYS A 67 0.18 -4.63 12.73
N ALA A 68 -0.50 -5.62 13.32
CA ALA A 68 -1.53 -6.45 12.73
C ALA A 68 -2.16 -7.33 13.81
N ARG A 69 -3.18 -8.14 13.46
CA ARG A 69 -3.86 -9.05 14.40
C ARG A 69 -2.99 -10.25 14.83
N ARG A 70 -2.11 -10.74 13.94
CA ARG A 70 -1.33 -11.98 14.15
C ARG A 70 0.02 -11.66 14.76
N GLU A 71 0.06 -11.60 16.09
CA GLU A 71 1.24 -11.21 16.84
C GLU A 71 2.44 -12.14 16.63
N GLU A 72 2.22 -13.45 16.57
CA GLU A 72 3.27 -14.45 16.35
C GLU A 72 4.00 -14.19 15.03
N ARG A 73 3.26 -13.87 13.94
CA ARG A 73 3.86 -13.54 12.64
C ARG A 73 4.64 -12.23 12.68
N LEU A 74 4.16 -11.25 13.44
CA LEU A 74 4.88 -9.98 13.61
C LEU A 74 6.19 -10.17 14.37
N ASN A 75 6.18 -11.00 15.43
CA ASN A 75 7.38 -11.31 16.22
C ASN A 75 8.40 -12.10 15.38
N ALA A 76 7.96 -13.05 14.55
CA ALA A 76 8.82 -13.76 13.61
C ALA A 76 9.44 -12.80 12.58
N LEU A 77 8.63 -11.87 12.03
CA LEU A 77 9.09 -10.84 11.10
C LEU A 77 10.11 -9.90 11.75
N LYS A 78 9.86 -9.48 12.99
CA LYS A 78 10.81 -8.68 13.77
C LYS A 78 12.15 -9.39 13.93
N GLN A 79 12.15 -10.65 14.36
CA GLN A 79 13.37 -11.45 14.53
C GLN A 79 14.15 -11.59 13.21
N ASP A 80 13.45 -11.90 12.10
CA ASP A 80 14.03 -11.98 10.75
C ASP A 80 14.72 -10.65 10.37
N ILE A 81 14.04 -9.53 10.58
CA ILE A 81 14.54 -8.19 10.23
C ILE A 81 15.74 -7.80 11.10
N GLU A 82 15.62 -7.90 12.43
CA GLU A 82 16.68 -7.48 13.34
C GLU A 82 17.93 -8.37 13.27
N SER A 83 17.79 -9.62 12.75
CA SER A 83 18.93 -10.51 12.50
C SER A 83 19.73 -10.12 11.24
N LYS A 84 19.08 -9.46 10.27
CA LYS A 84 19.67 -9.14 8.96
C LYS A 84 20.12 -7.70 8.82
N TYR A 85 19.46 -6.79 9.54
CA TYR A 85 19.66 -5.35 9.39
C TYR A 85 19.88 -4.67 10.74
N PRO A 86 20.76 -3.65 10.84
CA PRO A 86 21.04 -2.93 12.06
C PRO A 86 19.94 -1.91 12.40
N VAL A 87 18.68 -2.35 12.43
CA VAL A 87 17.48 -1.55 12.71
C VAL A 87 16.71 -2.13 13.89
N LYS A 88 15.78 -1.36 14.47
CA LYS A 88 14.88 -1.81 15.52
C LYS A 88 13.46 -1.94 15.03
N ALA A 89 12.77 -3.01 15.42
CA ALA A 89 11.37 -3.23 15.13
C ALA A 89 10.53 -3.29 16.40
N SER A 90 9.56 -2.38 16.53
CA SER A 90 8.53 -2.42 17.57
C SER A 90 7.29 -3.12 17.01
N VAL A 91 6.71 -4.03 17.77
CA VAL A 91 5.53 -4.83 17.40
C VAL A 91 4.37 -4.50 18.32
N LYS A 92 3.17 -4.32 17.78
CA LYS A 92 1.93 -4.22 18.55
C LYS A 92 0.79 -4.95 17.83
N THR A 93 -0.05 -5.64 18.60
CA THR A 93 -1.28 -6.23 18.06
C THR A 93 -2.28 -5.12 17.77
N LEU A 94 -2.92 -5.18 16.61
CA LEU A 94 -3.96 -4.23 16.19
C LEU A 94 -5.00 -4.94 15.33
N ASP A 95 -6.26 -4.89 15.76
CA ASP A 95 -7.41 -5.08 14.88
C ASP A 95 -7.89 -3.70 14.42
N VAL A 96 -7.77 -3.42 13.13
CA VAL A 96 -8.16 -2.11 12.57
C VAL A 96 -9.66 -1.85 12.61
N THR A 97 -10.49 -2.87 12.90
CA THR A 97 -11.93 -2.70 13.13
C THR A 97 -12.28 -2.23 14.55
N ASP A 98 -11.32 -2.27 15.47
CA ASP A 98 -11.39 -1.58 16.76
C ASP A 98 -10.78 -0.18 16.61
N TYR A 99 -11.62 0.80 16.38
CA TYR A 99 -11.16 2.17 16.10
C TYR A 99 -10.43 2.81 17.30
N ASN A 100 -10.85 2.51 18.54
CA ASN A 100 -10.18 3.03 19.73
C ASN A 100 -8.77 2.45 19.86
N GLN A 101 -8.62 1.17 19.51
CA GLN A 101 -7.32 0.51 19.49
C GLN A 101 -6.35 1.16 18.50
N ILE A 102 -6.84 1.65 17.34
CA ILE A 102 -5.99 2.35 16.37
C ILE A 102 -5.28 3.54 17.02
N PHE A 103 -6.04 4.43 17.66
CA PHE A 103 -5.46 5.63 18.30
C PHE A 103 -4.50 5.26 19.42
N THR A 104 -4.88 4.30 20.29
CA THR A 104 -4.04 3.82 21.39
C THR A 104 -2.72 3.23 20.90
N VAL A 105 -2.76 2.39 19.86
CA VAL A 105 -1.58 1.72 19.29
C VAL A 105 -0.67 2.75 18.62
N PHE A 106 -1.22 3.69 17.86
CA PHE A 106 -0.43 4.73 17.19
C PHE A 106 0.24 5.66 18.19
N ASP A 107 -0.47 6.14 19.22
CA ASP A 107 0.09 6.96 20.28
C ASP A 107 1.17 6.20 21.08
N SER A 108 1.00 4.88 21.28
CA SER A 108 2.02 4.02 21.91
C SER A 108 3.29 3.89 21.06
N PHE A 109 3.20 3.79 19.74
CA PHE A 109 4.38 3.82 18.86
C PHE A 109 5.08 5.18 18.88
N VAL A 110 4.32 6.28 18.94
CA VAL A 110 4.91 7.62 19.14
C VAL A 110 5.71 7.69 20.44
N SER A 111 5.16 7.14 21.51
CA SER A 111 5.85 7.08 22.82
C SER A 111 7.13 6.26 22.72
N ASP A 112 7.09 5.08 22.09
CA ASP A 112 8.28 4.23 21.86
C ASP A 112 9.36 4.94 21.03
N CYS A 113 8.97 5.75 20.05
CA CYS A 113 9.92 6.56 19.25
C CYS A 113 10.53 7.67 20.11
N LYS A 114 9.72 8.39 20.88
CA LYS A 114 10.18 9.49 21.75
C LYS A 114 11.21 9.03 22.78
N THR A 115 11.06 7.84 23.39
CA THR A 115 12.05 7.30 24.33
C THR A 115 13.42 7.06 23.70
N ARG A 116 13.47 6.96 22.36
CA ARG A 116 14.69 6.80 21.56
C ARG A 116 15.14 8.10 20.88
N GLY A 117 14.53 9.24 21.21
CA GLY A 117 14.82 10.52 20.58
C GLY A 117 14.43 10.59 19.10
N LYS A 118 13.43 9.79 18.65
CA LYS A 118 12.98 9.68 17.26
C LYS A 118 11.52 10.12 17.10
N THR A 119 11.15 10.33 15.85
CA THR A 119 9.76 10.57 15.41
C THR A 119 9.31 9.48 14.45
N ILE A 120 8.04 9.45 14.08
CA ILE A 120 7.53 8.60 13.00
C ILE A 120 7.57 9.41 11.70
N ASP A 121 8.39 9.00 10.75
CA ASP A 121 8.59 9.72 9.48
C ASP A 121 7.57 9.34 8.43
N LYS A 122 7.12 8.08 8.43
CA LYS A 122 6.12 7.56 7.49
C LYS A 122 5.09 6.72 8.22
N ILE A 123 3.82 6.84 7.81
CA ILE A 123 2.74 5.94 8.24
C ILE A 123 2.09 5.36 6.99
N ILE A 124 2.10 4.03 6.89
CA ILE A 124 1.58 3.28 5.75
C ILE A 124 0.29 2.57 6.17
N VAL A 125 -0.84 3.11 5.72
CA VAL A 125 -2.17 2.52 5.88
C VAL A 125 -2.33 1.43 4.82
N ASN A 126 -1.97 0.19 5.21
CA ASN A 126 -1.91 -0.95 4.32
C ASN A 126 -2.91 -2.06 4.69
N ALA A 127 -3.34 -2.16 5.94
CA ALA A 127 -4.29 -3.19 6.37
C ALA A 127 -5.51 -3.25 5.46
N GLY A 128 -5.82 -4.45 4.97
CA GLY A 128 -6.93 -4.65 4.03
C GLY A 128 -7.29 -6.12 3.85
N VAL A 129 -8.47 -6.36 3.29
CA VAL A 129 -8.99 -7.70 2.96
C VAL A 129 -9.52 -7.72 1.53
N GLY A 130 -9.43 -8.88 0.86
CA GLY A 130 -9.87 -9.07 -0.52
C GLY A 130 -11.19 -9.83 -0.66
N ASP A 131 -11.90 -10.13 0.44
CA ASP A 131 -13.09 -10.98 0.42
C ASP A 131 -14.36 -10.15 0.25
N SER A 132 -14.85 -10.03 -0.99
CA SER A 132 -16.16 -9.46 -1.29
C SER A 132 -16.98 -10.37 -2.20
N ARG A 133 -18.28 -10.14 -2.27
CA ARG A 133 -19.24 -11.02 -2.94
C ARG A 133 -20.12 -10.23 -3.89
N VAL A 134 -20.71 -10.95 -4.85
CA VAL A 134 -21.65 -10.35 -5.82
C VAL A 134 -22.83 -9.72 -5.09
N ILE A 135 -23.13 -8.47 -5.44
CA ILE A 135 -24.27 -7.75 -4.88
C ILE A 135 -25.58 -8.41 -5.33
N GLY A 136 -26.55 -8.52 -4.41
CA GLY A 136 -27.84 -9.17 -4.66
C GLY A 136 -27.87 -10.68 -4.38
N HIS A 137 -26.76 -11.28 -3.95
CA HIS A 137 -26.68 -12.72 -3.64
C HIS A 137 -26.73 -13.02 -2.13
N GLY A 138 -27.28 -12.13 -1.31
CA GLY A 138 -27.49 -12.37 0.14
C GLY A 138 -26.20 -12.45 0.96
N ARG A 139 -25.14 -11.80 0.52
CA ARG A 139 -23.83 -11.80 1.21
C ARG A 139 -23.44 -10.40 1.73
N PHE A 140 -24.43 -9.69 2.28
CA PHE A 140 -24.23 -8.33 2.80
C PHE A 140 -23.12 -8.25 3.85
N GLU A 141 -23.08 -9.18 4.81
CA GLU A 141 -22.09 -9.14 5.91
C GLU A 141 -20.64 -9.23 5.40
N THR A 142 -20.37 -10.07 4.39
CA THR A 142 -19.04 -10.17 3.77
C THR A 142 -18.66 -8.85 3.09
N ASN A 143 -19.59 -8.25 2.36
CA ASN A 143 -19.37 -6.97 1.69
C ASN A 143 -19.24 -5.82 2.70
N ARG A 144 -20.04 -5.81 3.77
CA ARG A 144 -19.94 -4.87 4.87
C ARG A 144 -18.57 -4.94 5.53
N HIS A 145 -18.10 -6.15 5.87
CA HIS A 145 -16.76 -6.34 6.45
C HIS A 145 -15.64 -5.84 5.52
N THR A 146 -15.77 -6.08 4.22
CA THR A 146 -14.79 -5.57 3.23
C THR A 146 -14.77 -4.04 3.20
N ALA A 147 -15.92 -3.38 3.22
CA ALA A 147 -16.01 -1.92 3.27
C ALA A 147 -15.48 -1.38 4.61
N GLU A 148 -15.81 -2.06 5.71
CA GLU A 148 -15.37 -1.75 7.07
C GLU A 148 -13.84 -1.69 7.16
N VAL A 149 -13.16 -2.78 6.77
CA VAL A 149 -11.71 -2.88 6.87
C VAL A 149 -11.00 -1.98 5.86
N ASN A 150 -11.45 -1.97 4.59
CA ASN A 150 -10.71 -1.28 3.51
C ASN A 150 -10.99 0.22 3.42
N PHE A 151 -12.07 0.72 4.04
CA PHE A 151 -12.44 2.13 3.96
C PHE A 151 -12.69 2.75 5.33
N ILE A 152 -13.66 2.28 6.13
CA ILE A 152 -13.98 2.93 7.41
C ILE A 152 -12.79 2.86 8.39
N ALA A 153 -12.21 1.67 8.58
CA ALA A 153 -11.01 1.53 9.40
C ALA A 153 -9.80 2.28 8.83
N ALA A 154 -9.71 2.43 7.52
CA ALA A 154 -8.66 3.22 6.89
C ALA A 154 -8.84 4.73 7.15
N ILE A 155 -10.08 5.25 7.25
CA ILE A 155 -10.34 6.63 7.68
C ILE A 155 -9.78 6.85 9.10
N ALA A 156 -10.06 5.95 10.04
CA ALA A 156 -9.56 6.07 11.42
C ALA A 156 -8.03 6.01 11.49
N GLN A 157 -7.40 5.18 10.67
CA GLN A 157 -5.93 5.11 10.56
C GLN A 157 -5.35 6.41 9.97
N CYS A 158 -5.98 6.97 8.94
CA CYS A 158 -5.57 8.26 8.37
C CYS A 158 -5.72 9.39 9.39
N GLU A 159 -6.82 9.42 10.14
CA GLU A 159 -7.07 10.41 11.22
C GLU A 159 -5.96 10.33 12.29
N ALA A 160 -5.65 9.14 12.79
CA ALA A 160 -4.58 8.94 13.77
C ALA A 160 -3.20 9.34 13.20
N ALA A 161 -2.92 9.01 11.94
CA ALA A 161 -1.67 9.37 11.28
C ALA A 161 -1.54 10.88 11.09
N MET A 162 -2.60 11.55 10.63
CA MET A 162 -2.58 12.98 10.40
C MET A 162 -2.54 13.78 11.70
N LYS A 163 -3.15 13.31 12.78
CA LYS A 163 -2.98 13.86 14.13
C LYS A 163 -1.49 13.91 14.53
N ILE A 164 -0.77 12.79 14.32
CA ILE A 164 0.67 12.68 14.62
C ILE A 164 1.47 13.66 13.75
N PHE A 165 1.28 13.64 12.44
CA PHE A 165 2.05 14.47 11.52
C PHE A 165 1.77 15.96 11.67
N ARG A 166 0.52 16.36 11.97
CA ARG A 166 0.19 17.76 12.28
C ARG A 166 0.90 18.25 13.53
N GLN A 167 1.02 17.41 14.57
CA GLN A 167 1.75 17.74 15.80
C GLN A 167 3.26 17.82 15.56
N GLN A 168 3.83 16.93 14.72
CA GLN A 168 5.24 16.92 14.34
C GLN A 168 5.60 18.02 13.33
N ASN A 169 4.59 18.57 12.63
CA ASN A 169 4.70 19.42 11.45
C ASN A 169 5.61 18.82 10.37
N SER A 170 5.59 17.50 10.23
CA SER A 170 6.36 16.76 9.22
C SER A 170 5.84 15.32 9.12
N GLY A 171 6.05 14.66 7.98
CA GLY A 171 5.74 13.26 7.79
C GLY A 171 5.25 12.92 6.40
N GLN A 172 5.08 11.62 6.14
CA GLN A 172 4.49 11.11 4.92
C GLN A 172 3.39 10.11 5.25
N LEU A 173 2.15 10.45 4.92
CA LEU A 173 1.04 9.51 4.90
C LEU A 173 1.08 8.74 3.58
N VAL A 174 1.02 7.42 3.66
CA VAL A 174 0.90 6.53 2.50
C VAL A 174 -0.35 5.68 2.64
N VAL A 175 -1.19 5.65 1.61
CA VAL A 175 -2.34 4.74 1.58
C VAL A 175 -2.16 3.71 0.48
N ILE A 176 -2.40 2.44 0.81
CA ILE A 176 -2.36 1.34 -0.16
C ILE A 176 -3.78 1.11 -0.68
N SER A 177 -4.06 1.72 -1.83
CA SER A 177 -5.30 1.53 -2.56
C SER A 177 -5.24 0.28 -3.46
N SER A 178 -5.64 0.34 -4.70
CA SER A 178 -5.56 -0.75 -5.69
C SER A 178 -5.82 -0.22 -7.10
N MET A 179 -5.32 -0.89 -8.11
CA MET A 179 -5.75 -0.69 -9.51
C MET A 179 -7.27 -0.81 -9.68
N SER A 180 -7.94 -1.63 -8.87
CA SER A 180 -9.39 -1.76 -8.88
C SER A 180 -10.14 -0.49 -8.43
N ALA A 181 -9.46 0.45 -7.78
CA ALA A 181 -10.03 1.74 -7.39
C ALA A 181 -10.29 2.69 -8.58
N VAL A 182 -9.64 2.45 -9.71
CA VAL A 182 -9.70 3.35 -10.88
C VAL A 182 -11.10 3.40 -11.50
N ARG A 183 -11.86 2.30 -11.38
CA ARG A 183 -13.22 2.18 -11.92
C ARG A 183 -14.02 1.12 -11.19
N GLY A 184 -15.36 1.23 -11.24
CA GLY A 184 -16.25 0.16 -10.76
C GLY A 184 -15.98 -1.14 -11.51
N LEU A 185 -15.73 -2.22 -10.75
CA LEU A 185 -15.47 -3.56 -11.29
C LEU A 185 -16.65 -4.49 -10.98
N PRO A 186 -16.91 -5.51 -11.84
CA PRO A 186 -18.07 -6.37 -11.70
C PRO A 186 -17.85 -7.49 -10.67
N ARG A 187 -18.94 -8.19 -10.37
CA ARG A 187 -18.97 -9.43 -9.58
C ARG A 187 -18.46 -9.22 -8.16
N HIS A 188 -17.55 -10.09 -7.70
CA HIS A 188 -16.97 -10.05 -6.35
C HIS A 188 -16.03 -8.85 -6.12
N LEU A 189 -15.65 -8.10 -7.14
CA LEU A 189 -14.78 -6.93 -6.99
C LEU A 189 -15.56 -5.63 -6.74
N THR A 190 -16.89 -5.61 -6.87
CA THR A 190 -17.69 -4.37 -6.80
C THR A 190 -17.48 -3.61 -5.50
N THR A 191 -17.66 -4.25 -4.35
CA THR A 191 -17.49 -3.60 -3.03
C THR A 191 -16.04 -3.28 -2.74
N TYR A 192 -15.12 -4.18 -3.08
CA TYR A 192 -13.70 -3.95 -2.92
C TYR A 192 -13.21 -2.73 -3.72
N ALA A 193 -13.59 -2.65 -4.99
CA ALA A 193 -13.23 -1.52 -5.86
C ALA A 193 -13.78 -0.19 -5.30
N ALA A 194 -15.04 -0.18 -4.85
CA ALA A 194 -15.67 1.01 -4.26
C ALA A 194 -14.93 1.45 -2.98
N ALA A 195 -14.59 0.50 -2.09
CA ALA A 195 -13.87 0.81 -0.85
C ALA A 195 -12.47 1.38 -1.12
N LYS A 196 -11.74 0.79 -2.08
CA LYS A 196 -10.40 1.27 -2.47
C LYS A 196 -10.45 2.61 -3.22
N ALA A 197 -11.52 2.87 -4.00
CA ALA A 197 -11.75 4.18 -4.62
C ALA A 197 -12.04 5.26 -3.56
N GLY A 198 -12.88 4.95 -2.57
CA GLY A 198 -13.13 5.84 -1.43
C GLY A 198 -11.85 6.19 -0.68
N LEU A 199 -10.98 5.21 -0.42
CA LEU A 199 -9.68 5.44 0.22
C LEU A 199 -8.76 6.34 -0.63
N ALA A 200 -8.72 6.15 -1.94
CA ALA A 200 -7.92 6.99 -2.84
C ALA A 200 -8.42 8.45 -2.84
N ASN A 201 -9.74 8.67 -2.92
CA ASN A 201 -10.34 10.00 -2.84
C ASN A 201 -10.11 10.67 -1.47
N LEU A 202 -10.18 9.91 -0.38
CA LEU A 202 -9.84 10.41 0.96
C LEU A 202 -8.40 10.93 1.01
N ALA A 203 -7.45 10.16 0.48
CA ALA A 203 -6.04 10.55 0.45
C ALA A 203 -5.80 11.80 -0.41
N GLU A 204 -6.48 11.92 -1.55
CA GLU A 204 -6.45 13.11 -2.40
C GLU A 204 -6.96 14.35 -1.65
N GLY A 205 -8.08 14.24 -0.93
CA GLY A 205 -8.62 15.32 -0.08
C GLY A 205 -7.63 15.74 1.00
N ILE A 206 -7.03 14.78 1.74
CA ILE A 206 -6.01 15.09 2.75
C ILE A 206 -4.79 15.79 2.12
N ARG A 207 -4.37 15.37 0.93
CA ARG A 207 -3.28 16.01 0.18
C ARG A 207 -3.62 17.46 -0.16
N ALA A 208 -4.84 17.70 -0.64
CA ALA A 208 -5.33 19.06 -0.93
C ALA A 208 -5.31 19.97 0.31
N ASP A 209 -5.73 19.46 1.47
CA ASP A 209 -5.65 20.19 2.74
C ASP A 209 -4.19 20.57 3.07
N MET A 210 -3.24 19.62 2.95
CA MET A 210 -1.82 19.89 3.24
C MET A 210 -1.22 20.94 2.30
N MET A 211 -1.63 20.92 1.03
CA MET A 211 -1.22 21.94 0.06
C MET A 211 -1.79 23.31 0.41
N GLN A 212 -3.08 23.42 0.75
CA GLN A 212 -3.73 24.67 1.14
C GLN A 212 -3.13 25.24 2.42
N GLU A 213 -2.88 24.38 3.42
CA GLU A 213 -2.28 24.77 4.69
C GLU A 213 -0.76 25.01 4.59
N LYS A 214 -0.13 24.73 3.42
CA LYS A 214 1.31 24.82 3.20
C LYS A 214 2.14 24.04 4.22
N ARG A 215 1.66 22.88 4.64
CA ARG A 215 2.36 22.02 5.59
C ARG A 215 3.37 21.11 4.90
N PRO A 216 4.55 20.89 5.48
CA PRO A 216 5.56 19.97 4.94
C PRO A 216 5.20 18.49 5.23
N ILE A 217 3.95 18.11 4.97
CA ILE A 217 3.42 16.75 5.11
C ILE A 217 3.03 16.27 3.72
N THR A 218 3.58 15.14 3.30
CA THR A 218 3.27 14.56 1.99
C THR A 218 2.25 13.42 2.12
N VAL A 219 1.41 13.27 1.10
CA VAL A 219 0.39 12.20 1.03
C VAL A 219 0.55 11.44 -0.28
N THR A 220 0.86 10.16 -0.20
CA THR A 220 1.09 9.29 -1.36
C THR A 220 0.00 8.22 -1.44
N THR A 221 -0.62 8.09 -2.61
CA THR A 221 -1.57 7.01 -2.90
C THR A 221 -0.91 5.98 -3.80
N ILE A 222 -0.83 4.74 -3.36
CA ILE A 222 -0.30 3.63 -4.16
C ILE A 222 -1.47 2.79 -4.70
N TYR A 223 -1.41 2.47 -5.98
CA TYR A 223 -2.36 1.58 -6.65
C TYR A 223 -1.64 0.30 -7.08
N PRO A 224 -1.46 -0.69 -6.18
CA PRO A 224 -0.92 -1.98 -6.56
C PRO A 224 -1.83 -2.66 -7.57
N SER A 225 -1.21 -3.36 -8.51
CA SER A 225 -1.88 -4.25 -9.44
C SER A 225 -1.93 -5.68 -8.88
N TYR A 226 -1.88 -6.67 -9.75
CA TYR A 226 -1.78 -8.06 -9.34
C TYR A 226 -0.34 -8.38 -8.90
N ILE A 227 -0.10 -8.27 -7.59
CA ILE A 227 1.10 -8.75 -6.91
C ILE A 227 0.74 -10.08 -6.27
N ARG A 228 1.48 -11.14 -6.55
CA ARG A 228 1.22 -12.46 -6.01
C ARG A 228 1.53 -12.51 -4.51
N THR A 229 0.49 -12.64 -3.71
CA THR A 229 0.56 -12.65 -2.24
C THR A 229 -0.41 -13.68 -1.67
N GLU A 230 -0.41 -13.90 -0.36
CA GLU A 230 -1.40 -14.75 0.32
C GLU A 230 -2.85 -14.34 -0.01
N LEU A 231 -3.10 -13.06 -0.31
CA LEU A 231 -4.45 -12.54 -0.60
C LEU A 231 -5.07 -13.15 -1.88
N ASN A 232 -4.24 -13.56 -2.84
CA ASN A 232 -4.67 -14.07 -4.14
C ASN A 232 -4.10 -15.46 -4.49
N ILE A 233 -3.67 -16.22 -3.48
CA ILE A 233 -2.97 -17.51 -3.65
C ILE A 233 -3.81 -18.56 -4.43
N GLY A 234 -5.15 -18.44 -4.40
CA GLY A 234 -6.07 -19.34 -5.12
C GLY A 234 -6.40 -18.89 -6.56
N ALA A 235 -5.93 -17.74 -7.00
CA ALA A 235 -6.19 -17.26 -8.35
C ALA A 235 -5.36 -18.02 -9.37
N LYS A 236 -6.04 -18.67 -10.34
CA LYS A 236 -5.38 -19.49 -11.38
C LYS A 236 -4.62 -18.65 -12.41
N TYR A 237 -5.11 -17.45 -12.68
CA TYR A 237 -4.53 -16.53 -13.65
C TYR A 237 -4.76 -15.08 -13.21
N LEU A 238 -3.69 -14.32 -13.17
CA LEU A 238 -3.69 -12.89 -12.92
C LEU A 238 -2.95 -12.20 -14.08
N PRO A 239 -3.63 -11.38 -14.88
CA PRO A 239 -2.97 -10.76 -16.03
C PRO A 239 -1.86 -9.81 -15.57
N PHE A 240 -0.70 -9.90 -16.19
CA PHE A 240 0.46 -9.05 -15.89
C PHE A 240 0.83 -9.04 -14.40
N GLU A 241 0.75 -10.22 -13.75
CA GLU A 241 1.16 -10.34 -12.36
C GLU A 241 2.66 -10.10 -12.21
N SER A 242 3.03 -9.44 -11.12
CA SER A 242 4.42 -9.35 -10.65
C SER A 242 4.64 -10.28 -9.47
N THR A 243 5.89 -10.66 -9.27
CA THR A 243 6.29 -11.32 -8.03
C THR A 243 6.04 -10.38 -6.84
N GLU A 244 5.92 -10.95 -5.64
CA GLU A 244 5.78 -10.14 -4.41
C GLU A 244 6.99 -9.20 -4.26
N GLU A 245 8.17 -9.68 -4.60
CA GLU A 245 9.42 -8.93 -4.50
C GLU A 245 9.44 -7.72 -5.44
N GLU A 246 9.27 -7.92 -6.75
CA GLU A 246 9.28 -6.85 -7.76
C GLU A 246 8.16 -5.82 -7.49
N GLY A 247 6.96 -6.28 -7.16
CA GLY A 247 5.83 -5.39 -6.89
C GLY A 247 6.06 -4.52 -5.67
N VAL A 248 6.61 -5.09 -4.58
CA VAL A 248 6.85 -4.32 -3.35
C VAL A 248 8.07 -3.41 -3.47
N GLU A 249 9.10 -3.80 -4.19
CA GLU A 249 10.23 -2.90 -4.49
C GLU A 249 9.73 -1.64 -5.20
N ALA A 250 8.94 -1.79 -6.24
CA ALA A 250 8.37 -0.66 -6.97
C ALA A 250 7.41 0.20 -6.08
N ILE A 251 6.71 -0.40 -5.09
CA ILE A 251 5.94 0.33 -4.09
C ILE A 251 6.87 1.20 -3.23
N VAL A 252 7.93 0.63 -2.67
CA VAL A 252 8.86 1.34 -1.78
C VAL A 252 9.59 2.45 -2.53
N GLU A 253 10.03 2.22 -3.75
CA GLU A 253 10.63 3.25 -4.62
C GLU A 253 9.67 4.43 -4.86
N ALA A 254 8.38 4.15 -5.10
CA ALA A 254 7.37 5.19 -5.26
C ALA A 254 7.14 5.99 -3.97
N ILE A 255 7.13 5.32 -2.82
CA ILE A 255 7.01 5.96 -1.50
C ILE A 255 8.23 6.86 -1.22
N GLU A 256 9.45 6.38 -1.50
CA GLU A 256 10.67 7.17 -1.30
C GLU A 256 10.76 8.37 -2.26
N ALA A 257 10.22 8.24 -3.46
CA ALA A 257 10.12 9.35 -4.41
C ALA A 257 9.07 10.40 -3.99
N LYS A 258 8.25 10.14 -2.96
CA LYS A 258 7.19 11.01 -2.43
C LYS A 258 6.23 11.48 -3.50
N VAL A 259 5.91 10.62 -4.46
CA VAL A 259 4.94 10.94 -5.52
C VAL A 259 3.53 11.06 -4.95
N ASP A 260 2.70 11.87 -5.58
CA ASP A 260 1.29 12.01 -5.17
C ASP A 260 0.52 10.71 -5.38
N GLU A 261 0.72 10.06 -6.54
CA GLU A 261 0.06 8.82 -6.92
C GLU A 261 1.01 7.91 -7.73
N ALA A 262 0.88 6.60 -7.55
CA ALA A 262 1.63 5.64 -8.34
C ALA A 262 0.85 4.37 -8.64
N PHE A 263 0.76 4.00 -9.90
CA PHE A 263 0.43 2.64 -10.34
C PHE A 263 1.67 1.76 -10.22
N VAL A 264 1.53 0.57 -9.64
CA VAL A 264 2.68 -0.26 -9.31
C VAL A 264 2.43 -1.72 -9.65
N PRO A 265 3.29 -2.31 -10.54
CA PRO A 265 4.31 -1.65 -11.33
C PRO A 265 3.71 -0.65 -12.34
N ALA A 266 4.49 0.33 -12.79
CA ALA A 266 3.98 1.36 -13.69
C ALA A 266 3.57 0.79 -15.05
N TRP A 267 4.35 -0.14 -15.59
CA TRP A 267 4.00 -0.88 -16.80
C TRP A 267 3.46 -2.28 -16.46
N PRO A 268 2.39 -2.74 -17.11
CA PRO A 268 1.57 -2.01 -18.09
C PRO A 268 0.42 -1.20 -17.45
N TRP A 269 0.41 -1.05 -16.11
CA TRP A 269 -0.76 -0.64 -15.35
C TRP A 269 -1.09 0.86 -15.44
N LEU A 270 -0.10 1.72 -15.68
CA LEU A 270 -0.37 3.15 -15.91
C LEU A 270 -1.21 3.38 -17.19
N PRO A 271 -0.81 2.89 -18.38
CA PRO A 271 -1.66 3.02 -19.57
C PRO A 271 -3.00 2.29 -19.46
N ILE A 272 -3.04 1.11 -18.79
CA ILE A 272 -4.30 0.41 -18.53
C ILE A 272 -5.21 1.26 -17.62
N GLY A 273 -4.69 1.84 -16.56
CA GLY A 273 -5.45 2.71 -15.65
C GLY A 273 -6.03 3.94 -16.35
N ILE A 274 -5.25 4.58 -17.23
CA ILE A 274 -5.74 5.69 -18.07
C ILE A 274 -6.88 5.19 -18.97
N GLY A 275 -6.69 4.06 -19.66
CA GLY A 275 -7.73 3.45 -20.49
C GLY A 275 -8.99 3.12 -19.69
N MET A 276 -8.85 2.59 -18.48
CA MET A 276 -9.98 2.31 -17.58
C MET A 276 -10.79 3.58 -17.24
N LYS A 277 -10.14 4.73 -17.06
CA LYS A 277 -10.83 6.01 -16.77
C LYS A 277 -11.63 6.54 -17.93
N ILE A 278 -11.11 6.45 -19.16
CA ILE A 278 -11.68 7.14 -20.34
C ILE A 278 -12.60 6.26 -21.19
N LEU A 279 -12.40 4.93 -21.23
CA LEU A 279 -13.19 4.05 -22.08
C LEU A 279 -14.62 3.88 -21.55
N PRO A 280 -15.65 3.80 -22.43
CA PRO A 280 -17.02 3.52 -22.02
C PRO A 280 -17.15 2.18 -21.28
N LEU A 281 -18.03 2.09 -20.27
CA LEU A 281 -18.22 0.87 -19.46
C LEU A 281 -18.51 -0.36 -20.35
N LYS A 282 -19.34 -0.20 -21.37
CA LYS A 282 -19.69 -1.27 -22.34
C LYS A 282 -18.46 -1.86 -23.06
N VAL A 283 -17.43 -1.04 -23.28
CA VAL A 283 -16.17 -1.52 -23.86
C VAL A 283 -15.37 -2.28 -22.83
N MET A 284 -15.26 -1.72 -21.62
CA MET A 284 -14.51 -2.34 -20.54
C MET A 284 -15.04 -3.70 -20.11
N THR A 285 -16.35 -3.91 -20.09
CA THR A 285 -16.96 -5.20 -19.70
C THR A 285 -16.60 -6.37 -20.65
N LYS A 286 -16.00 -6.11 -21.80
CA LYS A 286 -15.47 -7.15 -22.70
C LYS A 286 -14.09 -7.65 -22.27
N PHE A 287 -13.39 -6.92 -21.41
CA PHE A 287 -12.04 -7.22 -20.93
C PHE A 287 -12.02 -7.61 -19.45
N LEU A 288 -13.13 -7.48 -18.75
CA LEU A 288 -13.34 -7.82 -17.34
C LEU A 288 -14.16 -9.11 -17.20
#